data_62108ab4d3b9cbe8006606c8567c7b6c
#
_entry.id   62108ab4d3b9cbe8006606c8567c7b6c
#
_cell.length_a   1.000
_cell.length_b   1.000
_cell.length_c   1.000
_cell.angle_alpha   90.00
_cell.angle_beta   90.00
_cell.angle_gamma   90.00
#
_symmetry.space_group_name_H-M   'P 1'
#
loop_
_entity.id
_entity.type
_entity.pdbx_description
1 polymer ?
#
loop_
_entity_poly.entity_id
_entity_poly.type
_entity_poly.pdbx_seq_one_letter_code
_entity_poly.pdbx_strand_id
1 'polypeptide(L)'
;MSFDAFQDKSSLNSEEYVFVKYELDSTESVKKAAWDLAIGQSVGNPNVRNEWETDQLFANHSCLITMVDEENKLAEIAFPVVNTNWKEDGISHLLCQIMGGQTDIDHIIKSRAIDIEIPNSVSDFFFGPQFGFKGYRDYLGQYDKPLFGGIVKPKTGISVEVLLEMVKQMVEGGVDFIKEDEILSNPAFCSLKHRVPVIADYLANCGRKVAYHFCINSDPQYVLERAKFVARHSTDDLILGVHVNVWSGLGVYNSIRKLDLPLFIHYQKSGEKTFTHPKNPFGISWPVLCELAGLSGADTIHAGMIGGYSSDDPVMMEQVIKNLNKYGTIPSLSCGMQPGLVDHVTKLFGSIDYMASVGGAIHGHPDGTLAGAKAMRQAIDKTYGPEYDKAIAKWGLVQ
;
A
#
# COMPACT_ATOMS: atom_id res chain seq x y z
N MET A 1 -23.41 5.20 -38.20
CA MET A 1 -23.88 4.24 -37.17
C MET A 1 -23.76 4.95 -35.84
N SER A 2 -24.70 4.85 -34.94
CA SER A 2 -24.55 5.39 -33.59
C SER A 2 -23.52 4.54 -32.88
N PHE A 3 -22.52 5.15 -32.24
CA PHE A 3 -21.54 4.45 -31.41
C PHE A 3 -22.24 3.66 -30.30
N ASP A 4 -21.88 2.39 -30.13
CA ASP A 4 -22.35 1.53 -29.05
C ASP A 4 -21.17 1.24 -28.10
N ALA A 5 -21.27 1.72 -26.87
CA ALA A 5 -20.25 1.50 -25.83
C ALA A 5 -20.31 0.09 -25.22
N PHE A 6 -21.40 -0.67 -25.43
CA PHE A 6 -21.52 -2.03 -24.89
C PHE A 6 -20.82 -3.02 -25.82
N GLN A 7 -19.78 -3.64 -25.35
CA GLN A 7 -18.94 -4.56 -26.11
C GLN A 7 -18.67 -5.85 -25.33
N ASP A 8 -18.52 -6.97 -26.03
CA ASP A 8 -18.04 -8.20 -25.39
C ASP A 8 -16.53 -8.08 -25.07
N LYS A 9 -16.15 -8.28 -23.81
CA LYS A 9 -14.77 -8.25 -23.35
C LYS A 9 -13.85 -9.17 -24.18
N SER A 10 -14.38 -10.34 -24.59
CA SER A 10 -13.62 -11.30 -25.39
C SER A 10 -13.28 -10.82 -26.81
N SER A 11 -13.97 -9.79 -27.29
CA SER A 11 -13.71 -9.18 -28.60
C SER A 11 -12.66 -8.07 -28.56
N LEU A 12 -12.24 -7.63 -27.36
CA LEU A 12 -11.30 -6.54 -27.16
C LEU A 12 -9.87 -7.05 -27.05
N ASN A 13 -8.92 -6.24 -27.54
CA ASN A 13 -7.51 -6.46 -27.27
C ASN A 13 -7.22 -6.00 -25.83
N SER A 14 -6.94 -6.94 -24.94
CA SER A 14 -6.70 -6.66 -23.52
C SER A 14 -5.52 -5.71 -23.27
N GLU A 15 -4.55 -5.61 -24.19
CA GLU A 15 -3.41 -4.69 -24.06
C GLU A 15 -3.77 -3.22 -24.37
N GLU A 16 -4.97 -2.96 -24.89
CA GLU A 16 -5.45 -1.61 -25.22
C GLU A 16 -6.33 -0.98 -24.14
N TYR A 17 -6.66 -1.73 -23.08
CA TYR A 17 -7.59 -1.26 -22.05
C TYR A 17 -7.13 -1.62 -20.64
N VAL A 18 -7.37 -0.69 -19.70
CA VAL A 18 -7.44 -0.98 -18.27
C VAL A 18 -8.90 -1.32 -17.95
N PHE A 19 -9.17 -2.52 -17.45
CA PHE A 19 -10.52 -2.94 -17.06
C PHE A 19 -10.74 -2.67 -15.57
N VAL A 20 -11.85 -2.03 -15.24
CA VAL A 20 -12.21 -1.71 -13.85
C VAL A 20 -13.61 -2.22 -13.57
N LYS A 21 -13.73 -3.05 -12.55
CA LYS A 21 -15.00 -3.54 -12.04
C LYS A 21 -15.50 -2.65 -10.90
N TYR A 22 -16.77 -2.30 -10.98
CA TYR A 22 -17.43 -1.43 -10.02
C TYR A 22 -18.57 -2.13 -9.30
N GLU A 23 -18.72 -1.85 -8.01
CA GLU A 23 -20.04 -1.81 -7.38
C GLU A 23 -20.68 -0.48 -7.79
N LEU A 24 -21.74 -0.55 -8.58
CA LEU A 24 -22.38 0.61 -9.18
C LEU A 24 -23.90 0.55 -8.98
N ASP A 25 -24.47 1.54 -8.30
CA ASP A 25 -25.91 1.63 -8.09
C ASP A 25 -26.43 3.03 -8.44
N SER A 26 -27.69 3.10 -8.83
CA SER A 26 -28.30 4.30 -9.37
C SER A 26 -29.78 4.35 -9.02
N THR A 27 -30.34 5.55 -8.90
CA THR A 27 -31.79 5.76 -8.82
C THR A 27 -32.53 5.45 -10.14
N GLU A 28 -31.79 5.29 -11.25
CA GLU A 28 -32.34 4.90 -12.54
C GLU A 28 -32.05 3.41 -12.82
N SER A 29 -30.89 3.09 -13.43
CA SER A 29 -30.42 1.72 -13.65
C SER A 29 -28.91 1.65 -13.61
N VAL A 30 -28.33 0.47 -13.33
CA VAL A 30 -26.89 0.25 -13.39
C VAL A 30 -26.39 0.47 -14.81
N LYS A 31 -27.17 0.04 -15.82
CA LYS A 31 -26.83 0.24 -17.23
C LYS A 31 -26.71 1.73 -17.58
N LYS A 32 -27.62 2.57 -17.11
CA LYS A 32 -27.57 4.03 -17.34
C LYS A 32 -26.36 4.64 -16.62
N ALA A 33 -26.12 4.28 -15.36
CA ALA A 33 -24.97 4.75 -14.60
C ALA A 33 -23.65 4.34 -15.25
N ALA A 34 -23.54 3.09 -15.72
CA ALA A 34 -22.35 2.61 -16.43
C ALA A 34 -22.12 3.39 -17.74
N TRP A 35 -23.18 3.69 -18.48
CA TRP A 35 -23.10 4.54 -19.68
C TRP A 35 -22.59 5.94 -19.34
N ASP A 36 -23.21 6.60 -18.36
CA ASP A 36 -22.84 7.96 -17.99
C ASP A 36 -21.41 8.03 -17.48
N LEU A 37 -20.99 7.04 -16.69
CA LEU A 37 -19.63 6.93 -16.20
C LEU A 37 -18.65 6.69 -17.36
N ALA A 38 -18.91 5.74 -18.25
CA ALA A 38 -18.02 5.41 -19.36
C ALA A 38 -17.83 6.59 -20.32
N ILE A 39 -18.92 7.20 -20.77
CA ILE A 39 -18.86 8.31 -21.74
C ILE A 39 -18.29 9.57 -21.09
N GLY A 40 -18.74 9.91 -19.89
CA GLY A 40 -18.34 11.14 -19.21
C GLY A 40 -16.91 11.10 -18.67
N GLN A 41 -16.35 9.93 -18.36
CA GLN A 41 -14.95 9.78 -17.97
C GLN A 41 -14.01 9.59 -19.17
N SER A 42 -14.51 9.73 -20.39
CA SER A 42 -13.71 9.61 -21.61
C SER A 42 -13.93 10.75 -22.61
N VAL A 43 -14.91 10.65 -23.51
CA VAL A 43 -14.94 11.49 -24.73
C VAL A 43 -15.99 12.57 -24.71
N GLY A 44 -17.01 12.53 -23.85
CA GLY A 44 -18.09 13.46 -24.00
C GLY A 44 -19.01 13.60 -22.80
N ASN A 45 -20.02 14.45 -22.98
CA ASN A 45 -21.13 14.57 -22.05
C ASN A 45 -22.18 13.51 -22.41
N PRO A 46 -22.58 12.64 -21.47
CA PRO A 46 -23.56 11.58 -21.73
C PRO A 46 -24.90 12.07 -22.27
N ASN A 47 -25.29 13.31 -21.97
CA ASN A 47 -26.60 13.88 -22.30
C ASN A 47 -26.57 14.89 -23.44
N VAL A 48 -25.40 15.38 -23.84
CA VAL A 48 -25.23 16.42 -24.85
C VAL A 48 -24.06 16.10 -25.75
N ARG A 49 -24.32 15.87 -27.03
CA ARG A 49 -23.27 15.68 -28.04
C ARG A 49 -23.08 16.97 -28.84
N ASN A 50 -21.83 17.37 -29.00
CA ASN A 50 -21.44 18.53 -29.78
C ASN A 50 -20.83 18.12 -31.14
N GLU A 51 -20.56 19.10 -32.01
CA GLU A 51 -20.08 18.88 -33.38
C GLU A 51 -18.69 18.25 -33.47
N TRP A 52 -17.87 18.36 -32.40
CA TRP A 52 -16.51 17.81 -32.32
C TRP A 52 -16.48 16.35 -31.86
N GLU A 53 -17.57 15.86 -31.30
CA GLU A 53 -17.73 14.48 -30.81
C GLU A 53 -18.11 13.55 -31.97
N THR A 54 -17.16 13.30 -32.85
CA THR A 54 -17.35 12.47 -34.05
C THR A 54 -17.39 10.99 -33.72
N ASP A 55 -17.99 10.15 -34.61
CA ASP A 55 -17.98 8.69 -34.43
C ASP A 55 -16.57 8.12 -34.37
N GLN A 56 -15.61 8.71 -35.10
CA GLN A 56 -14.19 8.32 -35.05
C GLN A 56 -13.55 8.61 -33.68
N LEU A 57 -13.89 9.77 -33.07
CA LEU A 57 -13.43 10.12 -31.73
C LEU A 57 -13.93 9.07 -30.70
N PHE A 58 -15.22 8.75 -30.75
CA PHE A 58 -15.79 7.75 -29.87
C PHE A 58 -15.17 6.36 -30.08
N ALA A 59 -14.99 5.92 -31.32
CA ALA A 59 -14.39 4.64 -31.64
C ALA A 59 -12.96 4.49 -31.08
N ASN A 60 -12.17 5.57 -31.04
CA ASN A 60 -10.76 5.54 -30.64
C ASN A 60 -10.55 5.80 -29.14
N HIS A 61 -11.43 6.58 -28.52
CA HIS A 61 -11.14 7.18 -27.20
C HIS A 61 -12.23 6.95 -26.15
N SER A 62 -13.40 6.40 -26.52
CA SER A 62 -14.46 6.14 -25.56
C SER A 62 -14.11 4.97 -24.65
N CYS A 63 -14.45 5.09 -23.38
CA CYS A 63 -14.55 3.91 -22.54
C CYS A 63 -15.65 2.97 -23.06
N LEU A 64 -15.43 1.67 -22.86
CA LEU A 64 -16.37 0.62 -23.26
C LEU A 64 -16.93 -0.07 -22.01
N ILE A 65 -18.16 -0.55 -22.11
CA ILE A 65 -18.84 -1.26 -21.02
C ILE A 65 -18.85 -2.74 -21.39
N THR A 66 -18.13 -3.55 -20.63
CA THR A 66 -17.94 -4.97 -20.92
C THR A 66 -18.86 -5.88 -20.10
N MET A 67 -19.44 -5.34 -19.02
CA MET A 67 -20.40 -6.08 -18.20
C MET A 67 -21.33 -5.13 -17.47
N VAL A 68 -22.60 -5.52 -17.37
CA VAL A 68 -23.60 -4.90 -16.49
C VAL A 68 -24.42 -6.01 -15.83
N ASP A 69 -24.49 -5.97 -14.52
CA ASP A 69 -25.32 -6.87 -13.70
C ASP A 69 -26.25 -6.01 -12.83
N GLU A 70 -27.49 -5.89 -13.29
CA GLU A 70 -28.51 -5.08 -12.60
C GLU A 70 -28.91 -5.67 -11.24
N GLU A 71 -28.87 -7.01 -11.11
CA GLU A 71 -29.27 -7.69 -9.88
C GLU A 71 -28.22 -7.50 -8.77
N ASN A 72 -26.94 -7.71 -9.09
CA ASN A 72 -25.84 -7.62 -8.13
C ASN A 72 -25.21 -6.22 -8.04
N LYS A 73 -25.73 -5.26 -8.83
CA LYS A 73 -25.24 -3.86 -8.87
C LYS A 73 -23.77 -3.78 -9.24
N LEU A 74 -23.39 -4.47 -10.32
CA LEU A 74 -22.02 -4.52 -10.83
C LEU A 74 -21.95 -4.01 -12.27
N ALA A 75 -20.84 -3.34 -12.59
CA ALA A 75 -20.46 -3.01 -13.95
C ALA A 75 -18.96 -3.18 -14.15
N GLU A 76 -18.52 -3.49 -15.37
CA GLU A 76 -17.11 -3.45 -15.75
C GLU A 76 -16.96 -2.47 -16.91
N ILE A 77 -15.97 -1.57 -16.78
CA ILE A 77 -15.66 -0.52 -17.75
C ILE A 77 -14.20 -0.68 -18.19
N ALA A 78 -13.98 -0.66 -19.50
CA ALA A 78 -12.69 -0.70 -20.15
C ALA A 78 -12.26 0.73 -20.51
N PHE A 79 -11.17 1.21 -19.90
CA PHE A 79 -10.59 2.53 -20.12
C PHE A 79 -9.48 2.45 -21.17
N PRO A 80 -9.55 3.18 -22.31
CA PRO A 80 -8.53 3.09 -23.35
C PRO A 80 -7.16 3.55 -22.86
N VAL A 81 -6.16 2.71 -23.02
CA VAL A 81 -4.76 2.99 -22.65
C VAL A 81 -4.23 4.23 -23.37
N VAL A 82 -4.66 4.47 -24.60
CA VAL A 82 -4.25 5.59 -25.44
C VAL A 82 -4.62 6.97 -24.86
N ASN A 83 -5.58 7.04 -23.94
CA ASN A 83 -6.03 8.29 -23.34
C ASN A 83 -5.11 8.84 -22.23
N THR A 84 -4.03 8.11 -21.89
CA THR A 84 -3.13 8.48 -20.80
C THR A 84 -1.67 8.51 -21.28
N ASN A 85 -0.94 9.56 -20.94
CA ASN A 85 0.51 9.57 -21.04
C ASN A 85 1.11 8.86 -19.80
N TRP A 86 1.17 7.54 -19.83
CA TRP A 86 1.59 6.71 -18.69
C TRP A 86 2.96 7.07 -18.13
N LYS A 87 3.85 7.60 -18.96
CA LYS A 87 5.18 8.04 -18.53
C LYS A 87 5.13 9.25 -17.58
N GLU A 88 4.19 10.17 -17.78
CA GLU A 88 4.12 11.42 -17.04
C GLU A 88 2.93 11.47 -16.08
N ASP A 89 1.74 11.09 -16.54
CA ASP A 89 0.49 11.21 -15.80
C ASP A 89 0.28 10.06 -14.81
N GLY A 90 0.65 8.85 -15.19
CA GLY A 90 0.73 7.66 -14.33
C GLY A 90 -0.54 7.35 -13.54
N ILE A 91 -0.35 6.89 -12.30
CA ILE A 91 -1.43 6.49 -11.39
C ILE A 91 -2.37 7.64 -11.03
N SER A 92 -1.88 8.86 -10.93
CA SER A 92 -2.71 10.02 -10.56
C SER A 92 -3.81 10.27 -11.60
N HIS A 93 -3.46 10.16 -12.89
CA HIS A 93 -4.44 10.32 -13.97
C HIS A 93 -5.38 9.09 -14.05
N LEU A 94 -4.85 7.88 -13.88
CA LEU A 94 -5.69 6.68 -13.80
C LEU A 94 -6.76 6.83 -12.72
N LEU A 95 -6.39 7.26 -11.51
CA LEU A 95 -7.36 7.50 -10.43
C LEU A 95 -8.40 8.57 -10.81
N CYS A 96 -7.99 9.62 -11.52
CA CYS A 96 -8.90 10.62 -12.04
C CYS A 96 -9.89 10.04 -13.06
N GLN A 97 -9.43 9.14 -13.93
CA GLN A 97 -10.28 8.46 -14.90
C GLN A 97 -11.28 7.51 -14.23
N ILE A 98 -10.85 6.68 -13.30
CA ILE A 98 -11.70 5.64 -12.70
C ILE A 98 -12.61 6.15 -11.56
N MET A 99 -12.26 7.27 -10.92
CA MET A 99 -13.00 7.85 -9.79
C MET A 99 -13.24 9.36 -9.97
N GLY A 100 -13.33 9.83 -11.18
CA GLY A 100 -13.44 11.26 -11.47
C GLY A 100 -14.86 11.81 -11.44
N GLY A 101 -15.02 13.01 -12.01
CA GLY A 101 -16.20 13.85 -11.84
C GLY A 101 -17.54 13.26 -12.24
N GLN A 102 -17.60 12.22 -13.07
CA GLN A 102 -18.85 11.57 -13.41
C GLN A 102 -19.45 10.75 -12.26
N THR A 103 -18.67 10.40 -11.25
CA THR A 103 -19.21 9.79 -10.02
C THR A 103 -20.04 10.77 -9.18
N ASP A 104 -19.96 12.08 -9.46
CA ASP A 104 -20.70 13.14 -8.77
C ASP A 104 -22.11 13.38 -9.37
N ILE A 105 -22.54 12.61 -10.39
CA ILE A 105 -23.87 12.75 -10.98
C ILE A 105 -24.93 12.29 -9.98
N ASP A 106 -25.96 13.10 -9.74
CA ASP A 106 -26.96 12.92 -8.68
C ASP A 106 -27.67 11.55 -8.69
N HIS A 107 -27.90 10.95 -9.87
CA HIS A 107 -28.58 9.65 -9.93
C HIS A 107 -27.66 8.46 -9.60
N ILE A 108 -26.32 8.64 -9.59
CA ILE A 108 -25.36 7.62 -9.14
C ILE A 108 -25.29 7.69 -7.61
N ILE A 109 -25.79 6.66 -6.95
CA ILE A 109 -25.84 6.60 -5.48
C ILE A 109 -24.74 5.71 -4.89
N LYS A 110 -24.07 4.92 -5.72
CA LYS A 110 -22.90 4.13 -5.35
C LYS A 110 -21.97 3.98 -6.55
N SER A 111 -20.68 4.24 -6.35
CA SER A 111 -19.63 3.97 -7.33
C SER A 111 -18.33 3.62 -6.60
N ARG A 112 -17.96 2.34 -6.62
CA ARG A 112 -16.75 1.85 -5.97
C ARG A 112 -15.97 0.95 -6.93
N ALA A 113 -14.73 1.31 -7.24
CA ALA A 113 -13.81 0.44 -7.96
C ALA A 113 -13.39 -0.74 -7.05
N ILE A 114 -13.78 -1.97 -7.40
CA ILE A 114 -13.57 -3.15 -6.55
C ILE A 114 -12.57 -4.15 -7.12
N ASP A 115 -12.26 -4.07 -8.41
CA ASP A 115 -11.24 -4.86 -9.07
C ASP A 115 -10.66 -4.07 -10.25
N ILE A 116 -9.42 -4.37 -10.62
CA ILE A 116 -8.72 -3.72 -11.73
C ILE A 116 -7.82 -4.73 -12.46
N GLU A 117 -7.87 -4.70 -13.78
CA GLU A 117 -6.93 -5.44 -14.64
C GLU A 117 -6.06 -4.44 -15.40
N ILE A 118 -4.77 -4.44 -15.10
CA ILE A 118 -3.79 -3.54 -15.73
C ILE A 118 -2.99 -4.34 -16.75
N PRO A 119 -3.02 -3.97 -18.05
CA PRO A 119 -2.28 -4.65 -19.09
C PRO A 119 -0.77 -4.41 -19.00
N ASN A 120 0.02 -5.27 -19.65
CA ASN A 120 1.49 -5.11 -19.69
C ASN A 120 1.88 -3.80 -20.37
N SER A 121 1.16 -3.40 -21.42
CA SER A 121 1.34 -2.12 -22.11
C SER A 121 1.26 -0.89 -21.19
N VAL A 122 0.64 -1.01 -20.02
CA VAL A 122 0.58 0.00 -18.97
C VAL A 122 1.60 -0.28 -17.87
N SER A 123 1.67 -1.51 -17.37
CA SER A 123 2.55 -1.86 -16.25
C SER A 123 4.03 -1.64 -16.58
N ASP A 124 4.43 -1.74 -17.84
CA ASP A 124 5.81 -1.50 -18.30
C ASP A 124 6.29 -0.05 -18.11
N PHE A 125 5.39 0.90 -17.87
CA PHE A 125 5.74 2.28 -17.49
C PHE A 125 6.05 2.46 -16.00
N PHE A 126 5.83 1.44 -15.18
CA PHE A 126 6.05 1.47 -13.74
C PHE A 126 7.22 0.57 -13.36
N PHE A 127 7.98 1.00 -12.37
CA PHE A 127 9.16 0.26 -11.93
C PHE A 127 8.82 -0.91 -11.00
N GLY A 128 7.63 -0.89 -10.38
CA GLY A 128 7.32 -1.82 -9.31
C GLY A 128 8.25 -1.69 -8.10
N PRO A 129 8.21 -2.65 -7.17
CA PRO A 129 9.15 -2.72 -6.05
C PRO A 129 10.60 -2.90 -6.54
N GLN A 130 11.52 -2.12 -6.00
CA GLN A 130 12.95 -2.27 -6.35
C GLN A 130 13.58 -3.47 -5.66
N PHE A 131 13.15 -3.75 -4.45
CA PHE A 131 13.69 -4.83 -3.62
C PHE A 131 12.66 -5.95 -3.42
N GLY A 132 11.45 -5.61 -3.01
CA GLY A 132 10.39 -6.57 -2.73
C GLY A 132 10.82 -7.67 -1.77
N PHE A 133 10.19 -8.84 -1.83
CA PHE A 133 10.53 -9.98 -0.99
C PHE A 133 11.99 -10.40 -1.10
N LYS A 134 12.46 -10.60 -2.33
CA LYS A 134 13.80 -11.11 -2.56
C LYS A 134 14.86 -10.15 -2.03
N GLY A 135 14.75 -8.87 -2.38
CA GLY A 135 15.73 -7.87 -1.96
C GLY A 135 15.79 -7.64 -0.45
N TYR A 136 14.62 -7.67 0.24
CA TYR A 136 14.61 -7.60 1.70
C TYR A 136 15.26 -8.81 2.34
N ARG A 137 14.94 -10.04 1.88
CA ARG A 137 15.53 -11.27 2.40
C ARG A 137 17.03 -11.33 2.14
N ASP A 138 17.47 -10.95 0.94
CA ASP A 138 18.89 -10.89 0.58
C ASP A 138 19.65 -9.88 1.45
N TYR A 139 19.08 -8.68 1.65
CA TYR A 139 19.68 -7.64 2.50
C TYR A 139 19.76 -8.06 3.96
N LEU A 140 18.72 -8.69 4.51
CA LEU A 140 18.63 -9.09 5.91
C LEU A 140 19.28 -10.44 6.21
N GLY A 141 19.51 -11.28 5.19
CA GLY A 141 19.98 -12.67 5.36
C GLY A 141 18.92 -13.57 6.03
N GLN A 142 17.61 -13.30 5.84
CA GLN A 142 16.51 -14.01 6.50
C GLN A 142 15.61 -14.69 5.47
N TYR A 143 15.65 -16.04 5.40
CA TYR A 143 14.95 -16.80 4.35
C TYR A 143 13.92 -17.81 4.87
N ASP A 144 13.96 -18.18 6.14
CA ASP A 144 13.30 -19.35 6.72
C ASP A 144 12.16 -19.01 7.70
N LYS A 145 11.83 -17.72 7.87
CA LYS A 145 10.83 -17.25 8.82
C LYS A 145 10.19 -15.93 8.37
N PRO A 146 9.04 -15.54 8.97
CA PRO A 146 8.49 -14.20 8.76
C PRO A 146 9.48 -13.11 9.15
N LEU A 147 9.42 -11.98 8.42
CA LEU A 147 10.19 -10.80 8.80
C LEU A 147 9.59 -10.17 10.06
N PHE A 148 10.45 -9.66 10.94
CA PHE A 148 10.02 -9.03 12.19
C PHE A 148 10.15 -7.51 12.11
N GLY A 149 9.03 -6.80 12.12
CA GLY A 149 8.95 -5.34 12.06
C GLY A 149 8.68 -4.70 13.41
N GLY A 150 9.44 -3.67 13.77
CA GLY A 150 9.21 -2.79 14.92
C GLY A 150 8.63 -1.44 14.49
N ILE A 151 7.64 -0.94 15.23
CA ILE A 151 7.03 0.38 15.00
C ILE A 151 7.34 1.26 16.20
N VAL A 152 8.00 2.39 15.99
CA VAL A 152 8.37 3.34 17.06
C VAL A 152 7.13 3.86 17.80
N LYS A 153 7.15 3.79 19.12
CA LYS A 153 6.16 4.37 20.04
C LYS A 153 6.85 4.95 21.28
N PRO A 154 6.55 6.18 21.73
CA PRO A 154 5.48 7.10 21.27
C PRO A 154 5.61 7.53 19.81
N LYS A 155 4.47 7.90 19.20
CA LYS A 155 4.37 8.27 17.77
C LYS A 155 5.13 9.54 17.42
N THR A 156 5.17 10.50 18.35
CA THR A 156 5.78 11.83 18.22
C THR A 156 6.13 12.37 19.59
N GLY A 157 6.75 13.57 19.66
CA GLY A 157 7.08 14.25 20.92
C GLY A 157 8.39 13.76 21.56
N ILE A 158 9.17 12.91 20.88
CA ILE A 158 10.44 12.38 21.39
C ILE A 158 11.62 13.06 20.72
N SER A 159 12.73 13.19 21.43
CA SER A 159 13.99 13.70 20.88
C SER A 159 14.70 12.63 20.04
N VAL A 160 15.74 13.05 19.30
CA VAL A 160 16.56 12.13 18.52
C VAL A 160 17.28 11.10 19.39
N GLU A 161 17.71 11.52 20.58
CA GLU A 161 18.41 10.65 21.55
C GLU A 161 17.48 9.54 22.06
N VAL A 162 16.24 9.90 22.41
CA VAL A 162 15.22 8.94 22.86
C VAL A 162 14.85 7.99 21.72
N LEU A 163 14.70 8.50 20.49
CA LEU A 163 14.46 7.67 19.31
C LEU A 163 15.61 6.68 19.09
N LEU A 164 16.86 7.15 19.14
CA LEU A 164 18.04 6.29 18.98
C LEU A 164 18.09 5.20 20.05
N GLU A 165 17.79 5.52 21.31
CA GLU A 165 17.80 4.52 22.38
C GLU A 165 16.73 3.43 22.14
N MET A 166 15.54 3.80 21.70
CA MET A 166 14.51 2.82 21.32
C MET A 166 14.94 1.95 20.14
N VAL A 167 15.58 2.55 19.13
CA VAL A 167 16.10 1.80 17.97
C VAL A 167 17.15 0.80 18.42
N LYS A 168 18.09 1.19 19.31
CA LYS A 168 19.11 0.26 19.87
C LYS A 168 18.47 -0.94 20.55
N GLN A 169 17.48 -0.70 21.42
CA GLN A 169 16.78 -1.77 22.13
C GLN A 169 16.01 -2.70 21.16
N MET A 170 15.36 -2.17 20.13
CA MET A 170 14.71 -2.98 19.10
C MET A 170 15.70 -3.81 18.29
N VAL A 171 16.83 -3.22 17.88
CA VAL A 171 17.88 -3.91 17.13
C VAL A 171 18.51 -5.03 17.96
N GLU A 172 18.84 -4.77 19.23
CA GLU A 172 19.33 -5.78 20.17
C GLU A 172 18.31 -6.89 20.41
N GLY A 173 17.02 -6.55 20.46
CA GLY A 173 15.92 -7.50 20.60
C GLY A 173 15.62 -8.31 19.34
N GLY A 174 16.33 -8.08 18.25
CA GLY A 174 16.27 -8.90 17.04
C GLY A 174 15.31 -8.43 15.96
N VAL A 175 14.90 -7.16 15.94
CA VAL A 175 14.00 -6.59 14.90
C VAL A 175 14.73 -6.51 13.56
N ASP A 176 14.11 -6.95 12.47
CA ASP A 176 14.66 -6.92 11.11
C ASP A 176 14.30 -5.64 10.36
N PHE A 177 13.13 -5.08 10.65
CA PHE A 177 12.56 -3.88 10.03
C PHE A 177 12.11 -2.91 11.14
N ILE A 178 12.45 -1.63 11.02
CA ILE A 178 11.95 -0.60 11.92
C ILE A 178 11.34 0.52 11.09
N LYS A 179 10.17 0.98 11.48
CA LYS A 179 9.59 2.18 10.90
C LYS A 179 9.18 3.19 11.95
N GLU A 180 9.34 4.45 11.62
CA GLU A 180 8.77 5.56 12.38
C GLU A 180 7.23 5.56 12.25
N ASP A 181 6.56 6.28 13.13
CA ASP A 181 5.13 6.48 12.99
C ASP A 181 4.83 7.54 11.90
N GLU A 182 3.72 7.41 11.20
CA GLU A 182 3.32 8.32 10.12
C GLU A 182 3.06 9.77 10.57
N ILE A 183 2.88 9.97 11.88
CA ILE A 183 2.66 11.29 12.48
C ILE A 183 3.98 12.00 12.79
N LEU A 184 5.11 11.29 12.87
CA LEU A 184 6.39 11.90 13.21
C LEU A 184 6.85 12.89 12.13
N SER A 185 6.78 12.54 10.87
CA SER A 185 7.18 13.39 9.73
C SER A 185 8.51 14.15 9.95
N ASN A 186 8.49 15.49 10.11
CA ASN A 186 9.70 16.30 10.23
C ASN A 186 9.58 17.45 11.25
N PRO A 187 9.19 17.21 12.51
CA PRO A 187 9.08 18.26 13.52
C PRO A 187 10.48 18.78 13.95
N ALA A 188 10.53 20.03 14.41
CA ALA A 188 11.79 20.68 14.79
C ALA A 188 12.57 19.93 15.87
N PHE A 189 11.88 19.35 16.84
CA PHE A 189 12.48 18.61 17.97
C PHE A 189 13.07 17.25 17.56
N CYS A 190 12.68 16.71 16.39
CA CYS A 190 13.15 15.43 15.84
C CYS A 190 13.22 15.49 14.31
N SER A 191 13.92 16.49 13.77
CA SER A 191 13.95 16.74 12.33
C SER A 191 14.71 15.64 11.58
N LEU A 192 14.31 15.38 10.31
CA LEU A 192 15.03 14.46 9.42
C LEU A 192 16.52 14.81 9.32
N LYS A 193 16.84 16.11 9.25
CA LYS A 193 18.23 16.58 9.18
C LYS A 193 19.09 16.10 10.36
N HIS A 194 18.49 15.96 11.54
CA HIS A 194 19.20 15.51 12.74
C HIS A 194 19.12 13.99 12.92
N ARG A 195 17.93 13.37 12.76
CA ARG A 195 17.79 11.95 13.08
C ARG A 195 18.32 11.00 12.02
N VAL A 196 18.27 11.38 10.71
CA VAL A 196 18.76 10.48 9.66
C VAL A 196 20.24 10.15 9.82
N PRO A 197 21.18 11.13 9.94
CA PRO A 197 22.59 10.79 10.11
C PRO A 197 22.86 10.01 11.41
N VAL A 198 22.17 10.33 12.51
CA VAL A 198 22.37 9.64 13.81
C VAL A 198 21.93 8.18 13.74
N ILE A 199 20.77 7.90 13.15
CA ILE A 199 20.27 6.53 13.00
C ILE A 199 21.10 5.76 11.97
N ALA A 200 21.47 6.39 10.84
CA ALA A 200 22.30 5.76 9.81
C ALA A 200 23.68 5.34 10.36
N ASP A 201 24.34 6.23 11.11
CA ASP A 201 25.63 5.93 11.76
C ASP A 201 25.52 4.74 12.72
N TYR A 202 24.49 4.72 13.56
CA TYR A 202 24.25 3.58 14.46
C TYR A 202 24.04 2.27 13.67
N LEU A 203 23.17 2.28 12.66
CA LEU A 203 22.84 1.08 11.88
C LEU A 203 24.05 0.55 11.09
N ALA A 204 24.91 1.44 10.58
CA ALA A 204 26.15 1.06 9.92
C ALA A 204 27.13 0.31 10.86
N ASN A 205 27.05 0.57 12.17
CA ASN A 205 27.98 0.06 13.17
C ASN A 205 27.38 -0.98 14.15
N CYS A 206 26.07 -1.30 14.05
CA CYS A 206 25.40 -2.17 15.03
C CYS A 206 25.67 -3.67 14.85
N GLY A 207 26.45 -4.08 13.85
CA GLY A 207 26.86 -5.46 13.63
C GLY A 207 25.81 -6.38 12.99
N ARG A 208 24.67 -5.84 12.57
CA ARG A 208 23.64 -6.59 11.83
C ARG A 208 22.91 -5.69 10.81
N LYS A 209 22.30 -6.30 9.80
CA LYS A 209 21.44 -5.57 8.86
C LYS A 209 20.05 -5.36 9.45
N VAL A 210 19.55 -4.14 9.33
CA VAL A 210 18.19 -3.74 9.73
C VAL A 210 17.66 -2.74 8.69
N ALA A 211 16.47 -2.98 8.17
CA ALA A 211 15.80 -2.04 7.27
C ALA A 211 15.07 -0.96 8.08
N TYR A 212 15.57 0.27 8.09
CA TYR A 212 14.96 1.38 8.84
C TYR A 212 14.25 2.36 7.91
N HIS A 213 12.98 2.67 8.19
CA HIS A 213 12.12 3.49 7.35
C HIS A 213 11.79 4.82 8.04
N PHE A 214 12.32 5.90 7.47
CA PHE A 214 12.02 7.26 7.90
C PHE A 214 10.66 7.72 7.38
N CYS A 215 9.88 8.38 8.24
CA CYS A 215 8.65 9.04 7.84
C CYS A 215 8.96 10.32 7.05
N ILE A 216 8.57 10.34 5.79
CA ILE A 216 8.78 11.50 4.91
C ILE A 216 7.47 12.14 4.43
N ASN A 217 6.33 11.79 5.05
CA ASN A 217 5.02 12.38 4.71
C ASN A 217 5.10 13.90 4.64
N SER A 218 4.65 14.46 3.54
CA SER A 218 4.54 15.91 3.33
C SER A 218 3.87 16.21 1.99
N ASP A 219 3.86 17.48 1.60
CA ASP A 219 3.50 17.87 0.24
C ASP A 219 4.46 17.21 -0.79
N PRO A 220 3.99 16.85 -2.00
CA PRO A 220 4.74 16.01 -2.94
C PRO A 220 6.17 16.46 -3.24
N GLN A 221 6.41 17.76 -3.40
CA GLN A 221 7.76 18.30 -3.66
C GLN A 221 8.75 17.97 -2.54
N TYR A 222 8.31 18.09 -1.27
CA TYR A 222 9.15 17.80 -0.11
C TYR A 222 9.34 16.31 0.11
N VAL A 223 8.39 15.46 -0.30
CA VAL A 223 8.57 14.00 -0.28
C VAL A 223 9.79 13.61 -1.09
N LEU A 224 9.93 14.13 -2.32
CA LEU A 224 11.07 13.82 -3.21
C LEU A 224 12.39 14.36 -2.67
N GLU A 225 12.38 15.58 -2.11
CA GLU A 225 13.58 16.17 -1.48
C GLU A 225 14.03 15.34 -0.27
N ARG A 226 13.09 14.91 0.56
CA ARG A 226 13.35 14.06 1.75
C ARG A 226 13.85 12.67 1.36
N ALA A 227 13.26 12.06 0.33
CA ALA A 227 13.74 10.78 -0.19
C ALA A 227 15.21 10.88 -0.67
N LYS A 228 15.55 11.92 -1.44
CA LYS A 228 16.94 12.20 -1.85
C LYS A 228 17.86 12.44 -0.64
N PHE A 229 17.35 13.12 0.40
CA PHE A 229 18.13 13.38 1.60
C PHE A 229 18.44 12.06 2.34
N VAL A 230 17.44 11.19 2.55
CA VAL A 230 17.64 9.90 3.20
C VAL A 230 18.60 9.02 2.39
N ALA A 231 18.42 8.94 1.07
CA ALA A 231 19.24 8.13 0.18
C ALA A 231 20.73 8.47 0.25
N ARG A 232 21.10 9.74 0.46
CA ARG A 232 22.51 10.16 0.60
C ARG A 232 23.22 9.56 1.82
N HIS A 233 22.48 9.00 2.77
CA HIS A 233 23.02 8.32 3.95
C HIS A 233 22.99 6.79 3.80
N SER A 234 22.51 6.26 2.68
CA SER A 234 22.67 4.85 2.30
C SER A 234 24.08 4.63 1.75
N THR A 235 24.59 3.41 1.93
CA THR A 235 25.86 2.92 1.36
C THR A 235 25.61 1.53 0.76
N ASP A 236 26.61 0.93 0.13
CA ASP A 236 26.50 -0.44 -0.40
C ASP A 236 26.13 -1.44 0.70
N ASP A 237 26.58 -1.18 1.93
CA ASP A 237 26.34 -2.02 3.10
C ASP A 237 25.11 -1.62 3.92
N LEU A 238 24.58 -0.41 3.76
CA LEU A 238 23.43 0.12 4.50
C LEU A 238 22.41 0.69 3.55
N ILE A 239 21.32 -0.04 3.31
CA ILE A 239 20.18 0.46 2.56
C ILE A 239 19.14 1.01 3.55
N LEU A 240 18.90 2.30 3.49
CA LEU A 240 17.86 2.97 4.27
C LEU A 240 16.51 2.88 3.54
N GLY A 241 15.45 3.15 4.28
CA GLY A 241 14.10 3.16 3.75
C GLY A 241 13.34 4.45 4.07
N VAL A 242 12.27 4.63 3.36
CA VAL A 242 11.31 5.71 3.60
C VAL A 242 9.90 5.13 3.64
N HIS A 243 9.01 5.79 4.37
CA HIS A 243 7.60 5.49 4.25
C HIS A 243 6.77 6.75 4.03
N VAL A 244 5.71 6.55 3.25
CA VAL A 244 4.74 7.57 2.86
C VAL A 244 3.34 6.96 3.00
N ASN A 245 2.33 7.79 3.10
CA ASN A 245 0.93 7.37 3.07
C ASN A 245 0.18 8.01 1.89
N VAL A 246 -1.08 7.63 1.72
CA VAL A 246 -1.94 8.10 0.62
C VAL A 246 -2.11 9.62 0.57
N TRP A 247 -1.99 10.32 1.69
CA TRP A 247 -2.20 11.77 1.76
C TRP A 247 -1.13 12.59 1.04
N SER A 248 0.03 12.00 0.77
CA SER A 248 1.04 12.60 -0.12
C SER A 248 0.78 12.32 -1.61
N GLY A 249 -0.28 11.56 -1.92
CA GLY A 249 -0.64 11.13 -3.27
C GLY A 249 0.02 9.80 -3.67
N LEU A 250 -0.75 8.88 -4.27
CA LEU A 250 -0.23 7.56 -4.67
C LEU A 250 0.89 7.65 -5.72
N GLY A 251 0.84 8.65 -6.60
CA GLY A 251 1.87 8.86 -7.64
C GLY A 251 3.27 9.16 -7.11
N VAL A 252 3.43 9.54 -5.81
CA VAL A 252 4.76 9.84 -5.25
C VAL A 252 5.67 8.60 -5.19
N TYR A 253 5.11 7.40 -5.06
CA TYR A 253 5.89 6.15 -5.03
C TYR A 253 6.64 5.95 -6.35
N ASN A 254 5.94 6.02 -7.48
CA ASN A 254 6.55 5.95 -8.80
C ASN A 254 7.52 7.12 -9.05
N SER A 255 7.21 8.32 -8.53
CA SER A 255 8.12 9.47 -8.62
C SER A 255 9.42 9.26 -7.84
N ILE A 256 9.38 8.60 -6.67
CA ILE A 256 10.59 8.24 -5.93
C ILE A 256 11.38 7.18 -6.71
N ARG A 257 10.73 6.16 -7.29
CA ARG A 257 11.40 5.13 -8.10
C ARG A 257 12.10 5.71 -9.33
N LYS A 258 11.47 6.69 -9.99
CA LYS A 258 12.08 7.42 -11.14
C LYS A 258 13.37 8.15 -10.76
N LEU A 259 13.65 8.40 -9.49
CA LEU A 259 14.91 8.99 -9.04
C LEU A 259 16.07 7.97 -8.98
N ASP A 260 15.80 6.69 -9.17
CA ASP A 260 16.78 5.59 -9.10
C ASP A 260 17.64 5.61 -7.82
N LEU A 261 16.97 5.79 -6.68
CA LEU A 261 17.63 5.87 -5.38
C LEU A 261 17.65 4.49 -4.70
N PRO A 262 18.74 4.10 -4.02
CA PRO A 262 18.83 2.85 -3.26
C PRO A 262 18.03 2.96 -1.95
N LEU A 263 16.71 2.94 -2.05
CA LEU A 263 15.80 3.09 -0.91
C LEU A 263 14.75 1.99 -0.88
N PHE A 264 14.57 1.37 0.28
CA PHE A 264 13.34 0.65 0.57
C PHE A 264 12.17 1.63 0.66
N ILE A 265 11.02 1.26 0.10
CA ILE A 265 9.78 2.07 0.20
C ILE A 265 8.69 1.27 0.88
N HIS A 266 8.16 1.79 1.99
CA HIS A 266 7.00 1.24 2.67
C HIS A 266 5.77 2.11 2.45
N TYR A 267 4.67 1.49 2.01
CA TYR A 267 3.36 2.14 2.01
C TYR A 267 2.73 2.02 3.39
N GLN A 268 2.48 3.17 4.02
CA GLN A 268 1.83 3.22 5.33
C GLN A 268 0.32 3.42 5.16
N LYS A 269 -0.47 2.42 5.57
CA LYS A 269 -1.94 2.56 5.69
C LYS A 269 -2.26 3.55 6.82
N SER A 270 -2.93 4.65 6.49
CA SER A 270 -3.23 5.74 7.42
C SER A 270 -4.48 6.51 7.03
N GLY A 271 -5.64 6.01 7.45
CA GLY A 271 -6.93 6.66 7.24
C GLY A 271 -7.63 6.32 5.93
N GLU A 272 -7.13 5.36 5.16
CA GLU A 272 -7.72 4.93 3.87
C GLU A 272 -9.17 4.45 3.99
N LYS A 273 -9.62 4.06 5.18
CA LYS A 273 -11.06 3.76 5.44
C LYS A 273 -12.00 4.89 5.00
N THR A 274 -11.50 6.13 4.92
CA THR A 274 -12.26 7.28 4.42
C THR A 274 -12.82 7.01 3.01
N PHE A 275 -12.13 6.24 2.17
CA PHE A 275 -12.56 5.90 0.80
C PHE A 275 -12.50 4.40 0.49
N THR A 276 -11.88 3.57 1.34
CA THR A 276 -11.80 2.11 1.09
C THR A 276 -12.82 1.29 1.88
N HIS A 277 -13.49 1.86 2.88
CA HIS A 277 -14.41 1.08 3.72
C HIS A 277 -15.58 0.55 2.89
N PRO A 278 -15.94 -0.76 2.99
CA PRO A 278 -16.98 -1.37 2.15
C PRO A 278 -18.36 -0.71 2.24
N LYS A 279 -18.67 -0.04 3.35
CA LYS A 279 -19.94 0.69 3.53
C LYS A 279 -19.96 2.09 2.92
N ASN A 280 -18.81 2.61 2.44
CA ASN A 280 -18.80 3.88 1.75
C ASN A 280 -19.49 3.71 0.39
N PRO A 281 -20.40 4.61 0.00
CA PRO A 281 -21.05 4.51 -1.30
C PRO A 281 -20.06 4.81 -2.44
N PHE A 282 -19.06 5.67 -2.21
CA PHE A 282 -18.07 6.06 -3.21
C PHE A 282 -16.66 5.71 -2.76
N GLY A 283 -15.81 5.35 -3.73
CA GLY A 283 -14.39 5.11 -3.46
C GLY A 283 -13.77 3.94 -4.21
N ILE A 284 -12.74 3.38 -3.60
CA ILE A 284 -11.92 2.29 -4.15
C ILE A 284 -11.76 1.20 -3.09
N SER A 285 -11.73 -0.07 -3.50
CA SER A 285 -11.49 -1.16 -2.55
C SER A 285 -10.04 -1.17 -2.07
N TRP A 286 -9.82 -1.66 -0.85
CA TRP A 286 -8.47 -1.79 -0.30
C TRP A 286 -7.56 -2.71 -1.14
N PRO A 287 -8.03 -3.87 -1.66
CA PRO A 287 -7.24 -4.69 -2.57
C PRO A 287 -6.76 -3.97 -3.83
N VAL A 288 -7.63 -3.17 -4.48
CA VAL A 288 -7.24 -2.38 -5.67
C VAL A 288 -6.21 -1.32 -5.31
N LEU A 289 -6.39 -0.62 -4.19
CA LEU A 289 -5.40 0.38 -3.75
C LEU A 289 -4.04 -0.26 -3.44
N CYS A 290 -4.01 -1.45 -2.83
CA CYS A 290 -2.79 -2.21 -2.60
C CYS A 290 -2.11 -2.61 -3.92
N GLU A 291 -2.88 -3.04 -4.92
CA GLU A 291 -2.36 -3.37 -6.24
C GLU A 291 -1.69 -2.16 -6.89
N LEU A 292 -2.36 -1.01 -6.90
CA LEU A 292 -1.81 0.23 -7.44
C LEU A 292 -0.57 0.72 -6.69
N ALA A 293 -0.51 0.53 -5.36
CA ALA A 293 0.66 0.88 -4.55
C ALA A 293 1.86 -0.05 -4.85
N GLY A 294 1.61 -1.35 -5.02
CA GLY A 294 2.63 -2.31 -5.45
C GLY A 294 3.17 -1.98 -6.84
N LEU A 295 2.29 -1.78 -7.83
CA LEU A 295 2.66 -1.34 -9.17
C LEU A 295 3.50 -0.06 -9.15
N SER A 296 3.14 0.90 -8.28
CA SER A 296 3.83 2.19 -8.16
C SER A 296 5.20 2.10 -7.46
N GLY A 297 5.57 0.94 -6.90
CA GLY A 297 6.92 0.72 -6.40
C GLY A 297 7.07 0.57 -4.89
N ALA A 298 6.01 0.33 -4.14
CA ALA A 298 6.11 0.00 -2.72
C ALA A 298 6.72 -1.41 -2.53
N ASP A 299 7.85 -1.52 -1.82
CA ASP A 299 8.46 -2.82 -1.49
C ASP A 299 7.67 -3.54 -0.40
N THR A 300 7.11 -2.78 0.55
CA THR A 300 6.28 -3.31 1.63
C THR A 300 5.03 -2.45 1.81
N ILE A 301 3.91 -3.06 2.20
CA ILE A 301 2.64 -2.37 2.43
C ILE A 301 2.08 -2.77 3.79
N HIS A 302 1.63 -1.81 4.60
CA HIS A 302 0.79 -2.11 5.75
C HIS A 302 -0.56 -2.65 5.24
N ALA A 303 -0.64 -3.97 5.08
CA ALA A 303 -1.74 -4.64 4.38
C ALA A 303 -3.04 -4.72 5.22
N GLY A 304 -2.90 -4.78 6.53
CA GLY A 304 -3.99 -5.01 7.48
C GLY A 304 -3.60 -5.97 8.59
N MET A 305 -4.58 -6.67 9.16
CA MET A 305 -4.35 -7.65 10.22
C MET A 305 -5.35 -8.80 10.18
N ILE A 306 -4.89 -9.98 10.50
CA ILE A 306 -5.71 -11.18 10.72
C ILE A 306 -5.55 -11.60 12.17
N GLY A 307 -6.66 -11.73 12.91
CA GLY A 307 -6.63 -12.23 14.30
C GLY A 307 -6.20 -11.24 15.39
N GLY A 308 -5.85 -9.98 15.05
CA GLY A 308 -5.52 -8.92 16.00
C GLY A 308 -6.75 -8.21 16.59
N TYR A 309 -6.56 -7.15 17.35
CA TYR A 309 -7.66 -6.32 17.86
C TYR A 309 -8.42 -5.57 16.75
N SER A 310 -7.79 -5.39 15.60
CA SER A 310 -8.40 -4.87 14.39
C SER A 310 -8.23 -5.93 13.30
N SER A 311 -9.15 -6.89 13.27
CA SER A 311 -9.12 -7.93 12.23
C SER A 311 -9.85 -7.45 10.99
N ASP A 312 -9.18 -7.54 9.85
CA ASP A 312 -9.77 -7.29 8.53
C ASP A 312 -10.51 -8.56 8.04
N ASP A 313 -11.40 -8.38 7.07
CA ASP A 313 -12.14 -9.50 6.47
C ASP A 313 -11.17 -10.49 5.77
N PRO A 314 -11.27 -11.80 6.04
CA PRO A 314 -10.35 -12.79 5.48
C PRO A 314 -10.36 -12.85 3.94
N VAL A 315 -11.54 -12.72 3.31
CA VAL A 315 -11.66 -12.74 1.84
C VAL A 315 -10.99 -11.52 1.22
N MET A 316 -11.20 -10.35 1.83
CA MET A 316 -10.50 -9.14 1.43
C MET A 316 -8.99 -9.28 1.59
N MET A 317 -8.51 -9.87 2.69
CA MET A 317 -7.07 -10.06 2.92
C MET A 317 -6.45 -11.05 1.92
N GLU A 318 -7.16 -12.12 1.55
CA GLU A 318 -6.72 -13.03 0.49
C GLU A 318 -6.53 -12.28 -0.84
N GLN A 319 -7.47 -11.42 -1.22
CA GLN A 319 -7.35 -10.61 -2.42
C GLN A 319 -6.19 -9.60 -2.32
N VAL A 320 -5.98 -8.97 -1.17
CA VAL A 320 -4.82 -8.08 -0.92
C VAL A 320 -3.50 -8.85 -1.15
N ILE A 321 -3.36 -10.03 -0.55
CA ILE A 321 -2.15 -10.86 -0.67
C ILE A 321 -1.91 -11.25 -2.13
N LYS A 322 -2.97 -11.69 -2.83
CA LYS A 322 -2.91 -12.05 -4.25
C LYS A 322 -2.41 -10.87 -5.10
N ASN A 323 -2.95 -9.67 -4.88
CA ASN A 323 -2.57 -8.48 -5.63
C ASN A 323 -1.13 -8.04 -5.35
N LEU A 324 -0.69 -8.10 -4.08
CA LEU A 324 0.69 -7.78 -3.70
C LEU A 324 1.71 -8.76 -4.29
N ASN A 325 1.36 -10.06 -4.33
CA ASN A 325 2.23 -11.09 -4.88
C ASN A 325 2.50 -10.91 -6.38
N LYS A 326 1.59 -10.27 -7.14
CA LYS A 326 1.84 -9.93 -8.56
C LYS A 326 3.13 -9.14 -8.75
N TYR A 327 3.46 -8.27 -7.79
CA TYR A 327 4.61 -7.37 -7.87
C TYR A 327 5.75 -7.76 -6.94
N GLY A 328 5.58 -8.80 -6.12
CA GLY A 328 6.57 -9.19 -5.11
C GLY A 328 6.65 -8.23 -3.92
N THR A 329 5.58 -7.46 -3.68
CA THR A 329 5.46 -6.55 -2.54
C THR A 329 5.15 -7.31 -1.25
N ILE A 330 5.83 -6.96 -0.15
CA ILE A 330 5.68 -7.64 1.14
C ILE A 330 4.45 -7.13 1.89
N PRO A 331 3.45 -7.97 2.22
CA PRO A 331 2.39 -7.60 3.15
C PRO A 331 2.94 -7.49 4.57
N SER A 332 2.81 -6.31 5.18
CA SER A 332 3.14 -6.03 6.57
C SER A 332 1.86 -6.07 7.40
N LEU A 333 1.77 -7.03 8.30
CA LEU A 333 0.61 -7.23 9.18
C LEU A 333 0.82 -6.49 10.50
N SER A 334 -0.10 -5.61 10.85
CA SER A 334 -0.03 -4.83 12.09
C SER A 334 -1.42 -4.56 12.67
N CYS A 335 -1.52 -3.82 13.79
CA CYS A 335 -2.76 -3.57 14.53
C CYS A 335 -3.19 -4.75 15.43
N GLY A 336 -2.32 -5.10 16.35
CA GLY A 336 -2.56 -6.12 17.37
C GLY A 336 -1.63 -7.32 17.30
N MET A 337 -0.65 -7.30 16.41
CA MET A 337 0.40 -8.31 16.39
C MET A 337 1.13 -8.35 17.74
N GLN A 338 1.26 -9.56 18.31
CA GLN A 338 1.90 -9.82 19.59
C GLN A 338 2.44 -11.27 19.61
N PRO A 339 3.34 -11.63 20.57
CA PRO A 339 4.01 -12.93 20.55
C PRO A 339 3.07 -14.15 20.45
N GLY A 340 1.95 -14.14 21.15
CA GLY A 340 0.99 -15.25 21.15
C GLY A 340 0.14 -15.38 19.87
N LEU A 341 0.27 -14.46 18.92
CA LEU A 341 -0.43 -14.49 17.63
C LEU A 341 0.43 -15.03 16.49
N VAL A 342 1.75 -15.09 16.62
CA VAL A 342 2.67 -15.38 15.51
C VAL A 342 2.34 -16.71 14.82
N ASP A 343 2.21 -17.79 15.58
CA ASP A 343 1.91 -19.13 15.02
C ASP A 343 0.53 -19.17 14.36
N HIS A 344 -0.48 -18.55 15.00
CA HIS A 344 -1.84 -18.47 14.47
C HIS A 344 -1.87 -17.72 13.13
N VAL A 345 -1.23 -16.54 13.08
CA VAL A 345 -1.15 -15.73 11.85
C VAL A 345 -0.37 -16.46 10.75
N THR A 346 0.77 -17.08 11.07
CA THR A 346 1.56 -17.84 10.09
C THR A 346 0.74 -18.99 9.50
N LYS A 347 -0.05 -19.68 10.33
CA LYS A 347 -0.94 -20.76 9.88
C LYS A 347 -2.06 -20.25 8.99
N LEU A 348 -2.72 -19.17 9.38
CA LEU A 348 -3.80 -18.54 8.57
C LEU A 348 -3.26 -17.99 7.25
N PHE A 349 -2.08 -17.39 7.27
CA PHE A 349 -1.44 -16.83 6.08
C PHE A 349 -0.95 -17.92 5.11
N GLY A 350 -0.68 -19.12 5.63
CA GLY A 350 -0.22 -20.29 4.85
C GLY A 350 1.20 -20.15 4.28
N SER A 351 1.93 -19.09 4.66
CA SER A 351 3.28 -18.79 4.19
C SER A 351 4.05 -18.00 5.26
N ILE A 352 5.37 -17.97 5.14
CA ILE A 352 6.27 -17.08 5.90
C ILE A 352 6.50 -15.73 5.18
N ASP A 353 5.88 -15.54 4.02
CA ASP A 353 6.11 -14.38 3.16
C ASP A 353 5.26 -13.17 3.57
N TYR A 354 5.44 -12.77 4.83
CA TYR A 354 4.88 -11.56 5.41
C TYR A 354 5.84 -10.94 6.43
N MET A 355 5.53 -9.72 6.84
CA MET A 355 6.21 -9.01 7.91
C MET A 355 5.28 -8.88 9.13
N ALA A 356 5.67 -9.41 10.26
CA ALA A 356 4.98 -9.20 11.53
C ALA A 356 5.40 -7.84 12.12
N SER A 357 4.58 -6.81 11.94
CA SER A 357 4.87 -5.45 12.37
C SER A 357 4.22 -5.11 13.71
N VAL A 358 5.03 -4.78 14.69
CA VAL A 358 4.68 -4.70 16.11
C VAL A 358 5.07 -3.36 16.72
N GLY A 359 4.13 -2.67 17.32
CA GLY A 359 4.39 -1.46 18.12
C GLY A 359 4.07 -1.69 19.58
N GLY A 360 2.78 -1.83 19.89
CA GLY A 360 2.29 -1.94 21.26
C GLY A 360 2.90 -3.08 22.08
N ALA A 361 3.07 -4.26 21.49
CA ALA A 361 3.61 -5.41 22.21
C ALA A 361 5.15 -5.32 22.42
N ILE A 362 5.87 -4.56 21.60
CA ILE A 362 7.29 -4.26 21.86
C ILE A 362 7.40 -3.28 23.04
N HIS A 363 6.86 -2.07 22.90
CA HIS A 363 7.05 -1.00 23.88
C HIS A 363 6.23 -1.15 25.14
N GLY A 364 5.16 -1.92 25.09
CA GLY A 364 4.28 -2.21 26.23
C GLY A 364 4.61 -3.50 26.98
N HIS A 365 5.73 -4.16 26.70
CA HIS A 365 6.15 -5.34 27.48
C HIS A 365 6.38 -4.96 28.95
N PRO A 366 6.06 -5.84 29.94
CA PRO A 366 6.29 -5.53 31.38
C PRO A 366 7.72 -5.10 31.71
N ASP A 367 8.71 -5.67 31.04
CA ASP A 367 10.14 -5.37 31.23
C ASP A 367 10.70 -4.38 30.17
N GLY A 368 9.85 -3.65 29.47
CA GLY A 368 10.26 -2.60 28.52
C GLY A 368 10.53 -3.07 27.08
N THR A 369 11.02 -2.14 26.26
CA THR A 369 11.14 -2.27 24.80
C THR A 369 12.04 -3.44 24.38
N LEU A 370 13.23 -3.57 24.98
CA LEU A 370 14.17 -4.66 24.67
C LEU A 370 13.53 -6.04 24.90
N ALA A 371 12.89 -6.22 26.06
CA ALA A 371 12.23 -7.47 26.40
C ALA A 371 11.03 -7.78 25.47
N GLY A 372 10.28 -6.74 25.09
CA GLY A 372 9.19 -6.90 24.11
C GLY A 372 9.68 -7.31 22.73
N ALA A 373 10.78 -6.75 22.27
CA ALA A 373 11.42 -7.17 21.01
C ALA A 373 11.93 -8.62 21.10
N LYS A 374 12.61 -9.00 22.21
CA LYS A 374 13.05 -10.38 22.47
C LYS A 374 11.88 -11.36 22.50
N ALA A 375 10.78 -11.02 23.16
CA ALA A 375 9.58 -11.87 23.21
C ALA A 375 9.00 -12.16 21.82
N MET A 376 8.93 -11.16 20.95
CA MET A 376 8.50 -11.36 19.56
C MET A 376 9.50 -12.22 18.77
N ARG A 377 10.81 -11.99 18.91
CA ARG A 377 11.84 -12.80 18.27
C ARG A 377 11.76 -14.25 18.73
N GLN A 378 11.58 -14.49 20.05
CA GLN A 378 11.40 -15.83 20.61
C GLN A 378 10.15 -16.54 20.03
N ALA A 379 9.06 -15.80 19.82
CA ALA A 379 7.87 -16.34 19.16
C ALA A 379 8.14 -16.76 17.71
N ILE A 380 8.79 -15.90 16.93
CA ILE A 380 9.11 -16.16 15.52
C ILE A 380 10.11 -17.32 15.39
N ASP A 381 11.14 -17.37 16.25
CA ASP A 381 12.19 -18.39 16.22
C ASP A 381 11.79 -19.68 16.95
N LYS A 382 10.60 -19.70 17.61
CA LYS A 382 10.11 -20.82 18.42
C LYS A 382 11.05 -21.24 19.55
N THR A 383 11.73 -20.25 20.14
CA THR A 383 12.75 -20.48 21.19
C THR A 383 12.23 -20.23 22.61
N TYR A 384 11.01 -19.84 22.76
CA TYR A 384 10.24 -19.54 23.98
C TYR A 384 11.06 -19.36 25.26
N GLY A 385 11.22 -18.14 25.73
CA GLY A 385 11.99 -17.78 26.92
C GLY A 385 11.20 -16.89 27.88
N PRO A 386 11.84 -16.37 28.94
CA PRO A 386 11.19 -15.61 29.99
C PRO A 386 10.44 -14.38 29.50
N GLU A 387 10.94 -13.71 28.47
CA GLU A 387 10.28 -12.55 27.87
C GLU A 387 9.00 -12.95 27.14
N TYR A 388 9.03 -14.08 26.39
CA TYR A 388 7.85 -14.65 25.77
C TYR A 388 6.79 -15.02 26.80
N ASP A 389 7.16 -15.71 27.89
CA ASP A 389 6.22 -16.13 28.94
C ASP A 389 5.52 -14.94 29.58
N LYS A 390 6.25 -13.84 29.85
CA LYS A 390 5.66 -12.59 30.36
C LYS A 390 4.74 -11.92 29.35
N ALA A 391 5.07 -11.97 28.07
CA ALA A 391 4.23 -11.46 26.99
C ALA A 391 2.92 -12.26 26.90
N ILE A 392 2.98 -13.61 26.97
CA ILE A 392 1.81 -14.47 26.96
C ILE A 392 0.93 -14.24 28.22
N ALA A 393 1.55 -14.07 29.39
CA ALA A 393 0.81 -13.72 30.60
C ALA A 393 0.04 -12.41 30.46
N LYS A 394 0.55 -11.46 29.68
CA LYS A 394 -0.10 -10.15 29.46
C LYS A 394 -1.14 -10.15 28.35
N TRP A 395 -0.86 -10.75 27.19
CA TRP A 395 -1.71 -10.65 25.99
C TRP A 395 -2.43 -11.93 25.61
N GLY A 396 -2.06 -13.04 26.21
CA GLY A 396 -2.64 -14.35 25.92
C GLY A 396 -2.01 -15.04 24.70
N LEU A 397 -2.30 -16.33 24.60
CA LEU A 397 -2.01 -17.18 23.44
C LEU A 397 -3.29 -17.33 22.62
N VAL A 398 -3.20 -17.09 21.31
CA VAL A 398 -4.29 -17.34 20.36
C VAL A 398 -4.02 -18.68 19.66
N GLN A 399 -4.99 -19.58 19.72
CA GLN A 399 -4.92 -20.94 19.15
C GLN A 399 -5.52 -21.00 17.74
#